data_8d0ec30fc4b0d62ccd4e2f6f86b80b8b
#
_entry.id   8d0ec30fc4b0d62ccd4e2f6f86b80b8b
#
_cell.length_a   1.000
_cell.length_b   1.000
_cell.length_c   1.000
_cell.angle_alpha   90.00
_cell.angle_beta   90.00
_cell.angle_gamma   90.00
#
_symmetry.space_group_name_H-M   'P 1'
#
loop_
_entity.id
_entity.type
_entity.pdbx_description
1 polymer ?
#
loop_
_entity_poly.entity_id
_entity_poly.type
_entity_poly.pdbx_seq_one_letter_code
_entity_poly.pdbx_strand_id
1 'polypeptide(L)'
;MTRPIFSAILLLTCGFVSKAAADTEYLVVSGGPAVRKFEDLRKPGEQHDRWWGNFIRTARVRMQEIHETAPAGTHITWLVYRDGYVRRSAEEHQPLTQNIESVPKAYPYINLVWFRSTEELIHYINHGPRRGSMKISGFEYFGHSNKFSFMFDYSSDTYATSTAWLHQNDLHKISGSAILNSAYCQSWGCHTAESFSKVWKRATGSKMVGAIGKTDYSDMHLRDWHVGLSNGARWVGR
;
A
#
# COMPACT_ATOMS: atom_id res chain seq x y z
N MET A 1 31.64 55.17 -51.52
CA MET A 1 30.55 55.16 -50.50
C MET A 1 29.96 53.77 -50.43
N THR A 2 30.44 52.94 -49.49
CA THR A 2 29.99 51.54 -49.27
C THR A 2 29.08 51.49 -48.02
N ARG A 3 27.83 51.09 -48.24
CA ARG A 3 26.85 50.92 -47.17
C ARG A 3 27.04 49.53 -46.54
N PRO A 4 27.09 49.42 -45.21
CA PRO A 4 27.06 48.09 -44.51
C PRO A 4 25.65 47.52 -44.47
N ILE A 5 25.53 46.25 -44.85
CA ILE A 5 24.33 45.44 -44.74
C ILE A 5 24.33 44.83 -43.30
N PHE A 6 23.42 45.26 -42.46
CA PHE A 6 23.18 44.63 -41.16
C PHE A 6 22.24 43.42 -41.34
N SER A 7 22.76 42.20 -41.22
CA SER A 7 21.97 40.98 -41.14
C SER A 7 21.48 40.82 -39.69
N ALA A 8 20.20 40.98 -39.50
CA ALA A 8 19.54 40.65 -38.20
C ALA A 8 19.34 39.15 -38.09
N ILE A 9 20.07 38.51 -37.19
CA ILE A 9 19.86 37.09 -36.83
C ILE A 9 18.69 37.04 -35.84
N LEU A 10 17.54 36.53 -36.31
CA LEU A 10 16.36 36.24 -35.46
C LEU A 10 16.58 34.93 -34.71
N LEU A 11 16.98 35.02 -33.45
CA LEU A 11 17.06 33.85 -32.55
C LEU A 11 15.63 33.41 -32.17
N LEU A 12 15.10 32.34 -32.79
CA LEU A 12 13.92 31.64 -32.35
C LEU A 12 14.27 30.85 -31.08
N THR A 13 13.94 31.38 -29.93
CA THR A 13 13.94 30.61 -28.67
C THR A 13 12.71 29.70 -28.65
N CYS A 14 12.87 28.44 -29.04
CA CYS A 14 11.88 27.38 -28.76
C CYS A 14 11.80 27.19 -27.26
N GLY A 15 10.84 27.84 -26.62
CA GLY A 15 10.49 27.58 -25.26
C GLY A 15 9.87 26.17 -25.13
N PHE A 16 10.66 25.22 -24.64
CA PHE A 16 10.10 23.94 -24.22
C PHE A 16 9.16 24.19 -23.03
N VAL A 17 7.85 24.27 -23.30
CA VAL A 17 6.84 24.19 -22.24
C VAL A 17 6.86 22.75 -21.76
N SER A 18 7.63 22.48 -20.70
CA SER A 18 7.56 21.21 -19.99
C SER A 18 6.13 21.06 -19.45
N LYS A 19 5.35 20.14 -20.02
CA LYS A 19 4.04 19.80 -19.53
C LYS A 19 4.23 19.22 -18.12
N ALA A 20 3.83 19.96 -17.09
CA ALA A 20 3.86 19.46 -15.72
C ALA A 20 3.18 18.09 -15.69
N ALA A 21 3.86 17.09 -15.14
CA ALA A 21 3.25 15.76 -14.96
C ALA A 21 1.96 15.90 -14.13
N ALA A 22 0.91 15.20 -14.54
CA ALA A 22 -0.32 15.22 -13.77
C ALA A 22 -0.07 14.61 -12.38
N ASP A 23 -0.65 15.23 -11.35
CA ASP A 23 -0.62 14.69 -9.99
C ASP A 23 -1.10 13.23 -9.98
N THR A 24 -0.43 12.40 -9.18
CA THR A 24 -0.79 11.00 -8.98
C THR A 24 -0.93 10.68 -7.50
N GLU A 25 -1.60 9.59 -7.18
CA GLU A 25 -1.74 9.12 -5.82
C GLU A 25 -1.06 7.75 -5.66
N TYR A 26 -0.30 7.60 -4.57
CA TYR A 26 0.27 6.33 -4.17
C TYR A 26 -0.49 5.84 -2.93
N LEU A 27 -1.18 4.69 -3.05
CA LEU A 27 -1.94 4.09 -1.97
C LEU A 27 -1.10 3.05 -1.24
N VAL A 28 -0.97 3.22 0.07
CA VAL A 28 -0.42 2.21 0.98
C VAL A 28 -1.53 1.75 1.90
N VAL A 29 -1.79 0.46 1.94
CA VAL A 29 -2.88 -0.15 2.72
C VAL A 29 -2.28 -1.02 3.81
N SER A 30 -2.67 -0.78 5.06
CA SER A 30 -2.31 -1.63 6.20
C SER A 30 -3.54 -2.34 6.75
N GLY A 31 -3.50 -3.68 6.76
CA GLY A 31 -4.45 -4.51 7.50
C GLY A 31 -4.22 -4.43 9.01
N GLY A 32 -5.15 -4.95 9.78
CA GLY A 32 -5.05 -5.06 11.23
C GLY A 32 -4.24 -6.28 11.68
N PRO A 33 -3.70 -6.23 12.90
CA PRO A 33 -3.03 -7.36 13.52
C PRO A 33 -4.05 -8.43 13.94
N ALA A 34 -3.59 -9.67 14.07
CA ALA A 34 -4.39 -10.75 14.66
C ALA A 34 -4.73 -10.46 16.12
N VAL A 35 -5.76 -11.14 16.63
CA VAL A 35 -6.08 -11.18 18.05
C VAL A 35 -4.88 -11.75 18.83
N ARG A 36 -4.51 -11.12 19.94
CA ARG A 36 -3.29 -11.45 20.70
C ARG A 36 -3.21 -12.93 21.08
N LYS A 37 -4.31 -13.51 21.55
CA LYS A 37 -4.36 -14.91 21.93
C LYS A 37 -3.99 -15.89 20.82
N PHE A 38 -4.21 -15.54 19.55
CA PHE A 38 -3.82 -16.39 18.42
C PHE A 38 -2.32 -16.38 18.20
N GLU A 39 -1.67 -15.24 18.45
CA GLU A 39 -0.23 -15.17 18.42
C GLU A 39 0.42 -16.02 19.53
N ASP A 40 -0.15 -16.02 20.72
CA ASP A 40 0.36 -16.81 21.84
C ASP A 40 0.22 -18.32 21.62
N LEU A 41 -0.73 -18.75 20.77
CA LEU A 41 -0.91 -20.16 20.38
C LEU A 41 0.00 -20.60 19.22
N ARG A 42 0.63 -19.69 18.52
CA ARG A 42 1.54 -19.98 17.40
C ARG A 42 2.93 -20.34 17.92
N LYS A 43 3.69 -21.10 17.09
CA LYS A 43 5.11 -21.32 17.34
C LYS A 43 5.86 -19.97 17.30
N PRO A 44 6.90 -19.80 18.12
CA PRO A 44 7.63 -18.51 18.18
C PRO A 44 8.02 -17.92 16.83
N GLY A 45 8.50 -18.71 15.89
CA GLY A 45 8.86 -18.25 14.53
C GLY A 45 7.68 -17.91 13.61
N GLU A 46 6.44 -18.13 14.06
CA GLU A 46 5.21 -17.83 13.32
C GLU A 46 4.38 -16.71 13.98
N GLN A 47 4.90 -16.11 15.06
CA GLN A 47 4.24 -15.04 15.83
C GLN A 47 4.47 -13.68 15.17
N HIS A 48 4.01 -13.50 13.94
CA HIS A 48 4.27 -12.30 13.13
C HIS A 48 3.63 -11.02 13.70
N ASP A 49 2.55 -11.15 14.47
CA ASP A 49 1.80 -10.03 15.06
C ASP A 49 1.97 -9.92 16.58
N ARG A 50 2.95 -10.63 17.15
CA ARG A 50 3.27 -10.47 18.56
C ARG A 50 3.52 -9.00 18.89
N TRP A 51 4.18 -8.28 17.97
CA TRP A 51 4.23 -6.83 18.02
C TRP A 51 3.18 -6.23 17.06
N TRP A 52 2.21 -5.55 17.62
CA TRP A 52 1.10 -4.93 16.90
C TRP A 52 1.50 -4.00 15.75
N GLY A 53 2.69 -3.39 15.85
CA GLY A 53 3.17 -2.36 14.94
C GLY A 53 3.87 -2.87 13.68
N ASN A 54 3.99 -4.17 13.44
CA ASN A 54 4.74 -4.69 12.31
C ASN A 54 4.27 -4.14 10.95
N PHE A 55 2.97 -4.22 10.65
CA PHE A 55 2.41 -3.68 9.39
C PHE A 55 2.49 -2.16 9.32
N ILE A 56 2.29 -1.48 10.45
CA ILE A 56 2.33 -0.02 10.57
C ILE A 56 3.74 0.51 10.31
N ARG A 57 4.73 -0.06 10.98
CA ARG A 57 6.10 0.43 10.90
C ARG A 57 6.71 0.17 9.53
N THR A 58 6.49 -1.01 8.99
CA THR A 58 6.95 -1.35 7.64
C THR A 58 6.31 -0.45 6.58
N ALA A 59 4.99 -0.24 6.66
CA ALA A 59 4.30 0.69 5.78
C ALA A 59 4.85 2.13 5.90
N ARG A 60 5.14 2.58 7.14
CA ARG A 60 5.73 3.91 7.36
C ARG A 60 7.12 4.03 6.71
N VAL A 61 8.00 3.03 6.89
CA VAL A 61 9.32 3.05 6.24
C VAL A 61 9.16 3.08 4.73
N ARG A 62 8.27 2.26 4.19
CA ARG A 62 8.02 2.24 2.74
C ARG A 62 7.48 3.56 2.21
N MET A 63 6.57 4.21 2.93
CA MET A 63 6.05 5.53 2.55
C MET A 63 7.15 6.60 2.54
N GLN A 64 8.13 6.52 3.43
CA GLN A 64 9.30 7.39 3.42
C GLN A 64 10.12 7.18 2.14
N GLU A 65 10.42 5.94 1.76
CA GLU A 65 11.13 5.62 0.52
C GLU A 65 10.38 6.12 -0.72
N ILE A 66 9.05 5.95 -0.74
CA ILE A 66 8.20 6.46 -1.81
C ILE A 66 8.32 7.99 -1.88
N HIS A 67 8.26 8.68 -0.74
CA HIS A 67 8.40 10.14 -0.70
C HIS A 67 9.75 10.62 -1.25
N GLU A 68 10.82 9.89 -0.96
CA GLU A 68 12.17 10.24 -1.40
C GLU A 68 12.44 9.92 -2.89
N THR A 69 11.72 8.94 -3.47
CA THR A 69 12.04 8.41 -4.81
C THR A 69 10.95 8.62 -5.86
N ALA A 70 9.71 8.89 -5.45
CA ALA A 70 8.61 9.06 -6.39
C ALA A 70 8.71 10.40 -7.16
N PRO A 71 8.16 10.46 -8.37
CA PRO A 71 8.07 11.71 -9.13
C PRO A 71 7.37 12.82 -8.35
N ALA A 72 7.79 14.07 -8.60
CA ALA A 72 7.09 15.25 -8.05
C ALA A 72 5.60 15.21 -8.42
N GLY A 73 4.73 15.64 -7.51
CA GLY A 73 3.27 15.56 -7.68
C GLY A 73 2.68 14.20 -7.26
N THR A 74 3.47 13.30 -6.67
CA THR A 74 2.96 12.06 -6.07
C THR A 74 2.46 12.33 -4.65
N HIS A 75 1.17 12.13 -4.42
CA HIS A 75 0.51 12.23 -3.11
C HIS A 75 0.44 10.85 -2.47
N ILE A 76 0.86 10.72 -1.21
CA ILE A 76 0.87 9.46 -0.49
C ILE A 76 -0.35 9.40 0.43
N THR A 77 -1.22 8.40 0.21
CA THR A 77 -2.35 8.11 1.09
C THR A 77 -2.16 6.76 1.76
N TRP A 78 -2.26 6.77 3.06
CA TRP A 78 -2.16 5.60 3.90
C TRP A 78 -3.54 5.19 4.42
N LEU A 79 -4.09 4.10 3.87
CA LEU A 79 -5.34 3.52 4.34
C LEU A 79 -5.05 2.46 5.41
N VAL A 80 -5.61 2.62 6.59
CA VAL A 80 -5.40 1.71 7.72
C VAL A 80 -6.72 1.11 8.19
N TYR A 81 -6.76 -0.22 8.32
CA TYR A 81 -7.93 -0.91 8.84
C TYR A 81 -8.11 -0.63 10.33
N ARG A 82 -9.14 0.15 10.68
CA ARG A 82 -9.28 0.74 12.01
C ARG A 82 -9.61 -0.27 13.10
N ASP A 83 -10.56 -1.15 12.84
CA ASP A 83 -11.17 -1.97 13.91
C ASP A 83 -10.19 -3.01 14.47
N GLY A 84 -9.23 -3.48 13.68
CA GLY A 84 -8.13 -4.32 14.17
C GLY A 84 -7.28 -3.62 15.23
N TYR A 85 -6.96 -2.34 15.03
CA TYR A 85 -6.15 -1.57 15.98
C TYR A 85 -6.95 -1.08 17.18
N VAL A 86 -8.25 -0.81 17.04
CA VAL A 86 -9.15 -0.52 18.17
C VAL A 86 -9.21 -1.72 19.11
N ARG A 87 -9.44 -2.91 18.57
CA ARG A 87 -9.45 -4.15 19.36
C ARG A 87 -8.10 -4.41 20.01
N ARG A 88 -7.03 -4.33 19.25
CA ARG A 88 -5.68 -4.56 19.77
C ARG A 88 -5.28 -3.52 20.82
N SER A 89 -5.79 -2.29 20.75
CA SER A 89 -5.61 -1.27 21.79
C SER A 89 -6.14 -1.75 23.16
N ALA A 90 -7.28 -2.42 23.17
CA ALA A 90 -7.85 -2.98 24.40
C ALA A 90 -7.01 -4.15 24.94
N GLU A 91 -6.51 -5.02 24.05
CA GLU A 91 -5.66 -6.17 24.42
C GLU A 91 -4.28 -5.73 24.96
N GLU A 92 -3.70 -4.67 24.40
CA GLU A 92 -2.37 -4.16 24.79
C GLU A 92 -2.46 -3.10 25.91
N HIS A 93 -3.64 -2.64 26.28
CA HIS A 93 -3.84 -1.49 27.17
C HIS A 93 -3.08 -0.24 26.73
N GLN A 94 -3.06 0.02 25.41
CA GLN A 94 -2.34 1.13 24.79
C GLN A 94 -3.21 1.88 23.76
N PRO A 95 -3.02 3.17 23.57
CA PRO A 95 -3.80 3.96 22.61
C PRO A 95 -3.25 3.80 21.17
N LEU A 96 -3.33 2.59 20.59
CA LEU A 96 -2.68 2.28 19.31
C LEU A 96 -3.19 3.14 18.15
N THR A 97 -4.47 3.47 18.12
CA THR A 97 -5.02 4.37 17.09
C THR A 97 -4.40 5.75 17.18
N GLN A 98 -4.21 6.30 18.38
CA GLN A 98 -3.53 7.59 18.58
C GLN A 98 -2.06 7.52 18.20
N ASN A 99 -1.39 6.40 18.50
CA ASN A 99 -0.02 6.16 18.07
C ASN A 99 0.10 6.15 16.53
N ILE A 100 -0.86 5.55 15.82
CA ILE A 100 -0.92 5.56 14.35
C ILE A 100 -1.19 6.99 13.85
N GLU A 101 -2.11 7.73 14.45
CA GLU A 101 -2.44 9.13 14.12
C GLU A 101 -1.27 10.10 14.37
N SER A 102 -0.30 9.72 15.18
CA SER A 102 0.92 10.50 15.36
C SER A 102 1.87 10.46 14.15
N VAL A 103 1.76 9.44 13.30
CA VAL A 103 2.63 9.27 12.13
C VAL A 103 2.50 10.45 11.14
N PRO A 104 1.31 10.84 10.66
CA PRO A 104 1.20 11.99 9.76
C PRO A 104 1.57 13.32 10.42
N LYS A 105 1.54 13.41 11.76
CA LYS A 105 2.06 14.61 12.46
C LYS A 105 3.58 14.72 12.35
N ALA A 106 4.28 13.59 12.39
CA ALA A 106 5.73 13.53 12.21
C ALA A 106 6.15 13.53 10.73
N TYR A 107 5.28 13.04 9.84
CA TYR A 107 5.50 12.91 8.40
C TYR A 107 4.35 13.55 7.62
N PRO A 108 4.31 14.89 7.47
CA PRO A 108 3.16 15.64 6.91
C PRO A 108 2.81 15.31 5.45
N TYR A 109 3.68 14.64 4.73
CA TYR A 109 3.43 14.16 3.37
C TYR A 109 2.53 12.91 3.32
N ILE A 110 2.21 12.30 4.48
CA ILE A 110 1.33 11.13 4.58
C ILE A 110 -0.09 11.60 4.90
N ASN A 111 -1.04 11.28 4.03
CA ASN A 111 -2.47 11.46 4.30
C ASN A 111 -3.04 10.16 4.87
N LEU A 112 -3.36 10.13 6.18
CA LEU A 112 -3.96 8.97 6.84
C LEU A 112 -5.47 8.94 6.62
N VAL A 113 -5.96 7.80 6.17
CA VAL A 113 -7.38 7.51 6.00
C VAL A 113 -7.70 6.18 6.71
N TRP A 114 -8.64 6.23 7.64
CA TRP A 114 -9.16 5.03 8.28
C TRP A 114 -10.22 4.37 7.39
N PHE A 115 -10.20 3.04 7.29
CA PHE A 115 -11.30 2.27 6.70
C PHE A 115 -11.71 1.12 7.62
N ARG A 116 -12.96 0.64 7.51
CA ARG A 116 -13.54 -0.40 8.36
C ARG A 116 -14.12 -1.57 7.58
N SER A 117 -14.30 -1.41 6.29
CA SER A 117 -14.86 -2.48 5.44
C SER A 117 -14.18 -2.54 4.08
N THR A 118 -14.39 -3.64 3.40
CA THR A 118 -13.95 -3.82 2.00
C THR A 118 -14.60 -2.81 1.07
N GLU A 119 -15.88 -2.49 1.32
CA GLU A 119 -16.65 -1.52 0.56
C GLU A 119 -16.06 -0.12 0.69
N GLU A 120 -15.64 0.29 1.88
CA GLU A 120 -14.97 1.57 2.12
C GLU A 120 -13.63 1.65 1.37
N LEU A 121 -12.83 0.58 1.40
CA LEU A 121 -11.57 0.52 0.65
C LEU A 121 -11.82 0.62 -0.86
N ILE A 122 -12.75 -0.16 -1.41
CA ILE A 122 -13.11 -0.12 -2.84
C ILE A 122 -13.67 1.25 -3.21
N HIS A 123 -14.52 1.83 -2.36
CA HIS A 123 -15.06 3.17 -2.56
C HIS A 123 -13.93 4.21 -2.63
N TYR A 124 -12.96 4.15 -1.72
CA TYR A 124 -11.81 5.06 -1.76
C TYR A 124 -10.97 4.89 -3.04
N ILE A 125 -10.70 3.65 -3.45
CA ILE A 125 -9.97 3.38 -4.71
C ILE A 125 -10.70 4.03 -5.89
N ASN A 126 -12.02 3.88 -5.96
CA ASN A 126 -12.83 4.34 -7.09
C ASN A 126 -13.13 5.85 -7.05
N HIS A 127 -13.32 6.42 -5.87
CA HIS A 127 -13.90 7.75 -5.67
C HIS A 127 -13.07 8.65 -4.73
N GLY A 128 -11.83 8.28 -4.41
CA GLY A 128 -10.95 9.11 -3.59
C GLY A 128 -10.80 10.53 -4.15
N PRO A 129 -10.31 11.49 -3.34
CA PRO A 129 -10.22 12.89 -3.73
C PRO A 129 -9.56 13.08 -5.10
N ARG A 130 -10.21 13.86 -5.99
CA ARG A 130 -9.73 14.16 -7.34
C ARG A 130 -9.52 12.91 -8.24
N ARG A 131 -10.19 11.74 -7.97
CA ARG A 131 -9.97 10.51 -8.74
C ARG A 131 -10.21 10.68 -10.25
N GLY A 132 -11.05 11.60 -10.66
CA GLY A 132 -11.26 11.95 -12.07
C GLY A 132 -9.99 12.46 -12.77
N SER A 133 -9.15 13.22 -12.08
CA SER A 133 -7.92 13.84 -12.59
C SER A 133 -6.64 13.23 -12.03
N MET A 134 -6.69 12.69 -10.80
CA MET A 134 -5.54 12.12 -10.10
C MET A 134 -5.66 10.59 -10.02
N LYS A 135 -4.91 9.88 -10.86
CA LYS A 135 -4.91 8.41 -10.92
C LYS A 135 -3.96 7.81 -9.89
N ILE A 136 -4.23 6.56 -9.52
CA ILE A 136 -3.35 5.79 -8.64
C ILE A 136 -2.14 5.32 -9.44
N SER A 137 -0.94 5.77 -9.03
CA SER A 137 0.35 5.39 -9.61
C SER A 137 1.06 4.27 -8.87
N GLY A 138 0.60 3.94 -7.66
CA GLY A 138 1.10 2.84 -6.86
C GLY A 138 0.08 2.31 -5.87
N PHE A 139 0.14 1.02 -5.59
CA PHE A 139 -0.71 0.36 -4.59
C PHE A 139 0.10 -0.70 -3.85
N GLU A 140 0.28 -0.54 -2.55
CA GLU A 140 0.98 -1.53 -1.73
C GLU A 140 0.12 -1.96 -0.54
N TYR A 141 0.08 -3.28 -0.27
CA TYR A 141 -0.67 -3.87 0.83
C TYR A 141 0.26 -4.52 1.84
N PHE A 142 0.16 -4.11 3.11
CA PHE A 142 0.85 -4.69 4.26
C PHE A 142 -0.17 -5.33 5.20
N GLY A 143 -0.08 -6.62 5.40
CA GLY A 143 -1.06 -7.33 6.23
C GLY A 143 -1.11 -8.82 5.92
N HIS A 144 -2.02 -9.50 6.60
CA HIS A 144 -2.31 -10.89 6.34
C HIS A 144 -2.96 -11.10 4.99
N SER A 145 -2.63 -12.22 4.36
CA SER A 145 -3.28 -12.64 3.12
C SER A 145 -3.17 -14.15 2.93
N ASN A 146 -3.97 -14.63 2.03
CA ASN A 146 -3.84 -15.96 1.44
C ASN A 146 -3.84 -15.83 -0.10
N LYS A 147 -3.85 -16.94 -0.81
CA LYS A 147 -3.83 -16.95 -2.27
C LYS A 147 -5.04 -16.26 -2.92
N PHE A 148 -6.12 -16.02 -2.18
CA PHE A 148 -7.37 -15.50 -2.73
C PHE A 148 -7.78 -14.13 -2.17
N SER A 149 -7.20 -13.70 -1.02
CA SER A 149 -7.71 -12.53 -0.31
C SER A 149 -6.62 -11.76 0.42
N PHE A 150 -6.77 -10.44 0.50
CA PHE A 150 -6.21 -9.64 1.58
C PHE A 150 -7.12 -9.78 2.80
N MET A 151 -6.55 -10.11 3.94
CA MET A 151 -7.28 -10.31 5.19
C MET A 151 -7.00 -9.13 6.11
N PHE A 152 -7.99 -8.25 6.29
CA PHE A 152 -7.80 -7.03 7.08
C PHE A 152 -7.92 -7.28 8.58
N ASP A 153 -8.60 -8.36 8.96
CA ASP A 153 -8.91 -8.64 10.35
C ASP A 153 -8.86 -10.15 10.65
N TYR A 154 -8.21 -10.50 11.74
CA TYR A 154 -8.22 -11.84 12.34
C TYR A 154 -8.87 -11.76 13.71
N SER A 155 -10.20 -11.54 13.76
CA SER A 155 -10.93 -11.21 14.98
C SER A 155 -11.94 -12.25 15.42
N SER A 156 -12.18 -13.30 14.65
CA SER A 156 -13.09 -14.36 15.09
C SER A 156 -12.46 -15.16 16.24
N ASP A 157 -12.95 -14.93 17.43
CA ASP A 157 -12.51 -15.63 18.64
C ASP A 157 -12.81 -17.13 18.61
N THR A 158 -13.82 -17.53 17.87
CA THR A 158 -14.27 -18.93 17.79
C THR A 158 -13.50 -19.72 16.75
N TYR A 159 -13.27 -19.11 15.57
CA TYR A 159 -12.73 -19.83 14.41
C TYR A 159 -11.32 -19.42 14.02
N ALA A 160 -10.70 -18.44 14.69
CA ALA A 160 -9.40 -17.88 14.32
C ALA A 160 -9.33 -17.45 12.85
N THR A 161 -10.43 -16.90 12.32
CA THR A 161 -10.56 -16.52 10.91
C THR A 161 -10.64 -15.01 10.75
N SER A 162 -10.37 -14.53 9.55
CA SER A 162 -10.60 -13.14 9.17
C SER A 162 -12.11 -12.86 9.13
N THR A 163 -12.51 -11.69 9.62
CA THR A 163 -13.89 -11.20 9.57
C THR A 163 -14.05 -10.04 8.59
N ALA A 164 -12.95 -9.50 8.09
CA ALA A 164 -12.94 -8.48 7.02
C ALA A 164 -11.81 -8.79 6.03
N TRP A 165 -12.14 -8.87 4.75
CA TRP A 165 -11.20 -9.23 3.69
C TRP A 165 -11.62 -8.66 2.34
N LEU A 166 -10.65 -8.35 1.48
CA LEU A 166 -10.88 -8.13 0.06
C LEU A 166 -10.61 -9.45 -0.68
N HIS A 167 -11.65 -10.12 -1.11
CA HIS A 167 -11.52 -11.36 -1.88
C HIS A 167 -11.29 -11.05 -3.38
N GLN A 168 -10.56 -11.91 -4.07
CA GLN A 168 -10.28 -11.72 -5.50
C GLN A 168 -11.54 -11.62 -6.37
N ASN A 169 -12.67 -12.20 -5.92
CA ASN A 169 -13.95 -12.09 -6.62
C ASN A 169 -14.55 -10.69 -6.53
N ASP A 170 -14.14 -9.86 -5.57
CA ASP A 170 -14.61 -8.49 -5.43
C ASP A 170 -13.80 -7.48 -6.25
N LEU A 171 -12.67 -7.90 -6.81
CA LEU A 171 -11.79 -7.03 -7.59
C LEU A 171 -12.47 -6.44 -8.84
N HIS A 172 -13.51 -7.09 -9.38
CA HIS A 172 -14.31 -6.54 -10.48
C HIS A 172 -15.05 -5.25 -10.11
N LYS A 173 -15.23 -4.97 -8.81
CA LYS A 173 -15.82 -3.74 -8.29
C LYS A 173 -14.84 -2.55 -8.33
N ILE A 174 -13.55 -2.82 -8.52
CA ILE A 174 -12.53 -1.78 -8.66
C ILE A 174 -12.55 -1.26 -10.09
N SER A 175 -12.70 0.05 -10.25
CA SER A 175 -12.64 0.69 -11.56
C SER A 175 -11.21 0.63 -12.12
N GLY A 176 -11.01 -0.07 -13.23
CA GLY A 176 -9.71 -0.11 -13.92
C GLY A 176 -9.22 1.28 -14.34
N SER A 177 -10.12 2.24 -14.53
CA SER A 177 -9.75 3.62 -14.84
C SER A 177 -9.19 4.41 -13.64
N ALA A 178 -9.33 3.92 -12.42
CA ALA A 178 -8.79 4.57 -11.22
C ALA A 178 -7.28 4.36 -11.07
N ILE A 179 -6.75 3.27 -11.64
CA ILE A 179 -5.35 2.84 -11.49
C ILE A 179 -4.65 2.97 -12.84
N LEU A 180 -3.44 3.53 -12.85
CA LEU A 180 -2.62 3.56 -14.07
C LEU A 180 -2.17 2.14 -14.44
N ASN A 181 -2.18 1.80 -15.73
CA ASN A 181 -1.67 0.50 -16.21
C ASN A 181 -0.18 0.30 -15.86
N SER A 182 0.57 1.40 -15.74
CA SER A 182 1.97 1.44 -15.31
C SER A 182 2.14 1.52 -13.79
N ALA A 183 1.05 1.49 -13.00
CA ALA A 183 1.13 1.60 -11.56
C ALA A 183 1.99 0.47 -10.97
N TYR A 184 2.85 0.82 -10.04
CA TYR A 184 3.55 -0.17 -9.23
C TYR A 184 2.60 -0.73 -8.18
N CYS A 185 2.28 -2.02 -8.27
CA CYS A 185 1.45 -2.68 -7.27
C CYS A 185 2.22 -3.82 -6.61
N GLN A 186 2.19 -3.88 -5.28
CA GLN A 186 2.81 -4.98 -4.53
C GLN A 186 1.95 -5.39 -3.34
N SER A 187 1.83 -6.69 -3.15
CA SER A 187 1.34 -7.27 -1.90
C SER A 187 2.51 -7.80 -1.09
N TRP A 188 2.64 -7.31 0.13
CA TRP A 188 3.58 -7.80 1.12
C TRP A 188 3.00 -8.92 2.00
N GLY A 189 1.79 -9.40 1.66
CA GLY A 189 1.15 -10.53 2.32
C GLY A 189 1.52 -11.88 1.70
N CYS A 190 1.18 -12.95 2.42
CA CYS A 190 1.49 -14.34 2.05
C CYS A 190 0.68 -14.81 0.83
N HIS A 191 1.27 -15.67 -0.01
CA HIS A 191 0.60 -16.45 -1.07
C HIS A 191 -0.10 -15.67 -2.19
N THR A 192 -0.03 -14.36 -2.25
CA THR A 192 -0.84 -13.54 -3.16
C THR A 192 -0.50 -13.75 -4.65
N ALA A 193 0.73 -14.13 -4.99
CA ALA A 193 1.11 -14.44 -6.37
C ALA A 193 0.51 -15.76 -6.89
N GLU A 194 -0.01 -16.62 -6.02
CA GLU A 194 -0.57 -17.92 -6.42
C GLU A 194 -1.91 -17.75 -7.17
N SER A 195 -2.72 -16.74 -6.82
CA SER A 195 -3.98 -16.44 -7.51
C SER A 195 -4.32 -14.94 -7.55
N PHE A 196 -4.38 -14.26 -6.40
CA PHE A 196 -4.88 -12.89 -6.24
C PHE A 196 -4.22 -11.90 -7.23
N SER A 197 -2.89 -11.92 -7.35
CA SER A 197 -2.15 -11.01 -8.24
C SER A 197 -2.54 -11.16 -9.72
N LYS A 198 -2.91 -12.37 -10.14
CA LYS A 198 -3.37 -12.63 -11.52
C LYS A 198 -4.75 -12.04 -11.77
N VAL A 199 -5.65 -12.14 -10.77
CA VAL A 199 -6.99 -11.56 -10.84
C VAL A 199 -6.91 -10.05 -10.75
N TRP A 200 -6.03 -9.50 -9.89
CA TRP A 200 -5.76 -8.06 -9.80
C TRP A 200 -5.39 -7.47 -11.17
N LYS A 201 -4.45 -8.09 -11.87
CA LYS A 201 -4.05 -7.61 -13.21
C LYS A 201 -5.23 -7.60 -14.19
N ARG A 202 -6.09 -8.63 -14.16
CA ARG A 202 -7.26 -8.67 -15.04
C ARG A 202 -8.29 -7.58 -14.72
N ALA A 203 -8.48 -7.29 -13.44
CA ALA A 203 -9.44 -6.30 -12.98
C ALA A 203 -8.97 -4.85 -13.18
N THR A 204 -7.68 -4.58 -12.93
CA THR A 204 -7.15 -3.20 -12.89
C THR A 204 -6.28 -2.82 -14.08
N GLY A 205 -5.84 -3.80 -14.89
CA GLY A 205 -4.86 -3.58 -15.95
C GLY A 205 -3.40 -3.53 -15.47
N SER A 206 -3.16 -3.32 -14.16
CA SER A 206 -1.82 -3.18 -13.59
C SER A 206 -1.32 -4.50 -12.99
N LYS A 207 -0.01 -4.81 -13.17
CA LYS A 207 0.60 -5.98 -12.57
C LYS A 207 0.77 -5.79 -11.06
N MET A 208 0.52 -6.85 -10.28
CA MET A 208 0.83 -6.87 -8.85
C MET A 208 1.93 -7.88 -8.56
N VAL A 209 3.01 -7.41 -7.95
CA VAL A 209 4.03 -8.27 -7.33
C VAL A 209 3.44 -8.91 -6.09
N GLY A 210 3.70 -10.20 -5.90
CA GLY A 210 3.25 -10.94 -4.72
C GLY A 210 4.19 -12.09 -4.39
N ALA A 211 3.98 -12.74 -3.25
CA ALA A 211 4.75 -13.91 -2.85
C ALA A 211 4.06 -15.21 -3.29
N ILE A 212 4.85 -16.16 -3.78
CA ILE A 212 4.54 -17.58 -3.69
C ILE A 212 5.11 -18.05 -2.37
N GLY A 213 4.28 -18.67 -1.52
CA GLY A 213 4.65 -18.99 -0.15
C GLY A 213 4.43 -17.84 0.83
N LYS A 214 5.03 -17.94 2.01
CA LYS A 214 4.82 -16.99 3.12
C LYS A 214 5.79 -15.83 3.05
N THR A 215 5.31 -14.65 3.39
CA THR A 215 6.15 -13.49 3.76
C THR A 215 6.51 -13.56 5.24
N ASP A 216 7.57 -12.86 5.63
CA ASP A 216 8.11 -12.89 6.97
C ASP A 216 8.20 -11.49 7.57
N TYR A 217 7.43 -11.27 8.63
CA TYR A 217 7.41 -10.05 9.44
C TYR A 217 8.12 -10.23 10.80
N SER A 218 8.80 -11.36 11.01
CA SER A 218 9.65 -11.52 12.20
C SER A 218 10.96 -10.75 12.01
N ASP A 219 11.59 -10.40 13.11
CA ASP A 219 12.92 -9.76 13.14
C ASP A 219 13.10 -8.60 12.14
N MET A 220 12.04 -7.85 11.89
CA MET A 220 12.02 -6.73 10.94
C MET A 220 13.11 -5.71 11.21
N HIS A 221 13.48 -5.50 12.49
CA HIS A 221 14.55 -4.58 12.90
C HIS A 221 15.93 -4.97 12.36
N LEU A 222 16.16 -6.26 12.05
CA LEU A 222 17.39 -6.74 11.43
C LEU A 222 17.42 -6.53 9.90
N ARG A 223 16.30 -6.10 9.32
CA ARG A 223 16.11 -5.89 7.87
C ARG A 223 15.64 -4.47 7.56
N ASP A 224 16.02 -3.50 8.37
CA ASP A 224 15.63 -2.10 8.22
C ASP A 224 14.11 -1.93 8.01
N TRP A 225 13.32 -2.78 8.67
CA TRP A 225 11.85 -2.84 8.59
C TRP A 225 11.29 -3.26 7.23
N HIS A 226 12.08 -3.93 6.40
CA HIS A 226 11.60 -4.52 5.15
C HIS A 226 11.04 -5.93 5.36
N VAL A 227 9.97 -6.24 4.63
CA VAL A 227 9.33 -7.56 4.67
C VAL A 227 10.23 -8.59 4.02
N GLY A 228 10.53 -9.65 4.77
CA GLY A 228 11.25 -10.81 4.28
C GLY A 228 10.37 -11.86 3.62
N LEU A 229 11.00 -12.96 3.23
CA LEU A 229 10.33 -14.17 2.77
C LEU A 229 10.71 -15.33 3.68
N SER A 230 9.73 -16.17 4.02
CA SER A 230 10.02 -17.43 4.68
C SER A 230 10.78 -18.38 3.75
N ASN A 231 11.44 -19.38 4.35
CA ASN A 231 12.23 -20.34 3.57
C ASN A 231 11.39 -21.00 2.46
N GLY A 232 11.95 -21.06 1.25
CA GLY A 232 11.28 -21.61 0.05
C GLY A 232 10.28 -20.68 -0.63
N ALA A 233 9.98 -19.50 -0.05
CA ALA A 233 9.13 -18.51 -0.69
C ALA A 233 9.91 -17.64 -1.69
N ARG A 234 9.21 -17.03 -2.65
CA ARG A 234 9.80 -16.10 -3.63
C ARG A 234 8.82 -15.03 -4.10
N TRP A 235 9.35 -13.89 -4.46
CA TRP A 235 8.57 -12.84 -5.14
C TRP A 235 8.32 -13.18 -6.61
N VAL A 236 7.13 -12.87 -7.10
CA VAL A 236 6.72 -13.06 -8.51
C VAL A 236 6.05 -11.79 -8.99
N GLY A 237 6.30 -11.42 -10.25
CA GLY A 237 5.72 -10.23 -10.89
C GLY A 237 6.68 -9.03 -10.96
N ARG A 238 7.92 -9.19 -10.46
CA ARG A 238 8.99 -8.18 -10.60
C ARG A 238 9.49 -8.07 -12.03
#